data_7d8fcc78e88ed9b96cf31208574c8519
#
_entry.id   7d8fcc78e88ed9b96cf31208574c8519
#
_cell.length_a   1.000
_cell.length_b   1.000
_cell.length_c   1.000
_cell.angle_alpha   90.00
_cell.angle_beta   90.00
_cell.angle_gamma   90.00
#
_symmetry.space_group_name_H-M   'P 1'
#
loop_
_entity.id
_entity.type
_entity.pdbx_description
1 polymer ?
#
loop_
_entity_poly.entity_id
_entity_poly.type
_entity_poly.pdbx_seq_one_letter_code
_entity_poly.pdbx_strand_id
1 'polypeptide(L)'
;MDSDFGDWLFHLGMLLITVLTWTYYIRCVRMNPRSEEWYDANTNIGIPGLPPDRDLALYTFPYCTLLVGAVSVGWLISHLNLPKFIGMIYLGPLMAAFVIGCIGFIGTFGIPLPWPFVPRWVVEIRKTKRARARQRREAKKANKNK
;
A
#
# COMPACT_ATOMS: atom_id res chain seq x y z
N MET A 1 -9.40 35.81 0.88
CA MET A 1 -9.89 35.13 -0.35
C MET A 1 -8.84 34.23 -1.00
N ASP A 2 -7.55 34.50 -0.80
CA ASP A 2 -6.48 33.74 -1.49
C ASP A 2 -6.12 32.41 -0.79
N SER A 3 -6.36 32.29 0.53
CA SER A 3 -6.09 31.07 1.29
C SER A 3 -7.00 29.90 0.86
N ASP A 4 -8.28 30.17 0.69
CA ASP A 4 -9.26 29.14 0.36
C ASP A 4 -9.03 28.53 -1.02
N PHE A 5 -8.60 29.34 -1.99
CA PHE A 5 -8.25 28.86 -3.32
C PHE A 5 -7.01 27.96 -3.29
N GLY A 6 -6.00 28.31 -2.48
CA GLY A 6 -4.81 27.50 -2.27
C GLY A 6 -5.14 26.12 -1.70
N ASP A 7 -6.03 26.06 -0.71
CA ASP A 7 -6.48 24.82 -0.08
C ASP A 7 -7.23 23.92 -1.05
N TRP A 8 -8.11 24.50 -1.87
CA TRP A 8 -8.80 23.74 -2.94
C TRP A 8 -7.83 23.13 -3.94
N LEU A 9 -6.86 23.92 -4.40
CA LEU A 9 -5.85 23.46 -5.36
C LEU A 9 -5.00 22.34 -4.76
N PHE A 10 -4.61 22.46 -3.49
CA PHE A 10 -3.86 21.45 -2.76
C PHE A 10 -4.61 20.11 -2.69
N HIS A 11 -5.87 20.12 -2.24
CA HIS A 11 -6.65 18.89 -2.10
C HIS A 11 -7.00 18.24 -3.44
N LEU A 12 -7.26 19.02 -4.49
CA LEU A 12 -7.42 18.51 -5.85
C LEU A 12 -6.13 17.90 -6.39
N GLY A 13 -4.99 18.52 -6.13
CA GLY A 13 -3.68 17.96 -6.47
C GLY A 13 -3.41 16.62 -5.78
N MET A 14 -3.72 16.51 -4.49
CA MET A 14 -3.59 15.26 -3.73
C MET A 14 -4.52 14.16 -4.25
N LEU A 15 -5.73 14.50 -4.67
CA LEU A 15 -6.64 13.56 -5.32
C LEU A 15 -6.07 13.06 -6.66
N LEU A 16 -5.56 13.95 -7.47
CA LEU A 16 -4.94 13.58 -8.74
C LEU A 16 -3.76 12.62 -8.53
N ILE A 17 -2.89 12.92 -7.58
CA ILE A 17 -1.77 12.05 -7.20
C ILE A 17 -2.28 10.69 -6.74
N THR A 18 -3.32 10.65 -5.92
CA THR A 18 -3.94 9.39 -5.47
C THR A 18 -4.44 8.55 -6.63
N VAL A 19 -5.19 9.16 -7.57
CA VAL A 19 -5.74 8.47 -8.74
C VAL A 19 -4.62 7.95 -9.64
N LEU A 20 -3.60 8.75 -9.91
CA LEU A 20 -2.45 8.35 -10.73
C LEU A 20 -1.67 7.20 -10.07
N THR A 21 -1.39 7.30 -8.78
CA THR A 21 -0.67 6.25 -8.02
C THR A 21 -1.45 4.95 -8.01
N TRP A 22 -2.75 4.98 -7.76
CA TRP A 22 -3.58 3.78 -7.76
C TRP A 22 -3.75 3.17 -9.15
N THR A 23 -3.87 4.01 -10.19
CA THR A 23 -3.92 3.53 -11.58
C THR A 23 -2.61 2.83 -11.95
N TYR A 24 -1.47 3.43 -11.61
CA TYR A 24 -0.15 2.83 -11.79
C TYR A 24 -0.03 1.52 -11.00
N TYR A 25 -0.38 1.52 -9.71
CA TYR A 25 -0.30 0.34 -8.85
C TYR A 25 -1.14 -0.82 -9.38
N ILE A 26 -2.39 -0.55 -9.77
CA ILE A 26 -3.27 -1.59 -10.29
C ILE A 26 -2.73 -2.14 -11.62
N ARG A 27 -2.41 -1.27 -12.57
CA ARG A 27 -1.99 -1.69 -13.93
C ARG A 27 -0.59 -2.28 -13.96
N CYS A 28 0.36 -1.64 -13.31
CA CYS A 28 1.78 -1.99 -13.44
C CYS A 28 2.28 -2.96 -12.36
N VAL A 29 1.65 -2.98 -11.19
CA VAL A 29 2.10 -3.81 -10.08
C VAL A 29 1.16 -4.97 -9.81
N ARG A 30 -0.16 -4.71 -9.76
CA ARG A 30 -1.13 -5.73 -9.37
C ARG A 30 -1.50 -6.69 -10.50
N MET A 31 -1.68 -6.18 -11.72
CA MET A 31 -2.09 -6.98 -12.88
C MET A 31 -0.93 -7.65 -13.60
N ASN A 32 0.27 -7.09 -13.51
CA ASN A 32 1.46 -7.62 -14.17
C ASN A 32 2.35 -8.35 -13.16
N PRO A 33 2.42 -9.69 -13.19
CA PRO A 33 3.35 -10.44 -12.37
C PRO A 33 4.80 -9.98 -12.64
N ARG A 34 5.52 -9.64 -11.61
CA ARG A 34 6.94 -9.25 -11.69
C ARG A 34 7.84 -10.41 -11.31
N SER A 35 9.10 -10.35 -11.77
CA SER A 35 10.10 -11.35 -11.43
C SER A 35 10.48 -11.31 -9.94
N GLU A 36 11.03 -12.42 -9.45
CA GLU A 36 11.60 -12.50 -8.08
C GLU A 36 12.70 -11.47 -7.88
N GLU A 37 13.49 -11.19 -8.92
CA GLU A 37 14.55 -10.15 -8.91
C GLU A 37 13.99 -8.74 -8.69
N TRP A 38 12.88 -8.41 -9.37
CA TRP A 38 12.20 -7.14 -9.17
C TRP A 38 11.69 -7.00 -7.73
N TYR A 39 11.11 -8.07 -7.21
CA TYR A 39 10.64 -8.12 -5.82
C TYR A 39 11.80 -7.86 -4.85
N ASP A 40 12.94 -8.52 -5.02
CA ASP A 40 14.11 -8.36 -4.17
C ASP A 40 14.74 -6.97 -4.28
N ALA A 41 14.79 -6.39 -5.47
CA ALA A 41 15.29 -5.02 -5.67
C ALA A 41 14.43 -3.97 -4.95
N ASN A 42 13.11 -4.16 -4.93
CA ASN A 42 12.18 -3.19 -4.31
C ASN A 42 11.98 -3.41 -2.79
N THR A 43 12.32 -4.60 -2.27
CA THR A 43 12.32 -4.85 -0.82
C THR A 43 13.60 -4.35 -0.14
N ASN A 44 14.70 -4.28 -0.87
CA ASN A 44 16.01 -3.89 -0.35
C ASN A 44 16.27 -2.37 -0.34
N ILE A 45 15.28 -1.52 -0.52
CA ILE A 45 15.43 -0.08 -0.29
C ILE A 45 15.58 0.14 1.21
N GLY A 46 16.79 -0.08 1.71
CA GLY A 46 17.11 0.02 3.12
C GLY A 46 17.07 1.48 3.58
N ILE A 47 16.07 1.84 4.36
CA ILE A 47 16.15 3.01 5.20
C ILE A 47 17.01 2.62 6.41
N PRO A 48 18.13 3.33 6.70
CA PRO A 48 18.96 3.02 7.84
C PRO A 48 18.14 2.93 9.14
N GLY A 49 18.27 1.83 9.87
CA GLY A 49 17.56 1.61 11.14
C GLY A 49 16.22 0.87 11.04
N LEU A 50 15.79 0.46 9.85
CA LEU A 50 14.59 -0.33 9.64
C LEU A 50 14.93 -1.74 9.10
N PRO A 51 14.15 -2.79 9.46
CA PRO A 51 14.41 -4.13 8.93
C PRO A 51 14.41 -4.16 7.40
N PRO A 52 15.30 -4.96 6.77
CA PRO A 52 15.52 -4.95 5.32
C PRO A 52 14.37 -5.50 4.46
N ASP A 53 13.30 -6.00 5.07
CA ASP A 53 12.21 -6.70 4.37
C ASP A 53 10.97 -5.81 4.12
N ARG A 54 11.18 -4.52 3.82
CA ARG A 54 10.07 -3.59 3.65
C ARG A 54 9.66 -3.46 2.20
N ASP A 55 8.48 -3.90 1.89
CA ASP A 55 7.82 -3.75 0.61
C ASP A 55 7.28 -2.30 0.44
N LEU A 56 8.17 -1.29 0.44
CA LEU A 56 7.80 0.13 0.35
C LEU A 56 6.92 0.43 -0.87
N ALA A 57 7.31 -0.11 -2.02
CA ALA A 57 6.53 0.07 -3.25
C ALA A 57 5.17 -0.64 -3.22
N LEU A 58 5.03 -1.71 -2.41
CA LEU A 58 3.80 -2.49 -2.32
C LEU A 58 2.83 -1.97 -1.27
N TYR A 59 3.32 -1.32 -0.22
CA TYR A 59 2.50 -0.86 0.90
C TYR A 59 2.51 0.67 1.04
N THR A 60 3.69 1.29 1.12
CA THR A 60 3.77 2.70 1.46
C THR A 60 3.11 3.58 0.40
N PHE A 61 3.51 3.45 -0.87
CA PHE A 61 2.97 4.32 -1.91
C PHE A 61 1.46 4.19 -2.08
N PRO A 62 0.88 2.98 -2.33
CA PRO A 62 -0.55 2.90 -2.59
C PRO A 62 -1.39 3.23 -1.37
N TYR A 63 -1.02 2.75 -0.18
CA TYR A 63 -1.86 2.93 0.99
C TYR A 63 -1.70 4.30 1.66
N CYS A 64 -0.51 4.90 1.62
CA CYS A 64 -0.31 6.27 2.06
C CYS A 64 -1.09 7.25 1.17
N THR A 65 -1.02 7.10 -0.16
CA THR A 65 -1.81 7.95 -1.06
C THR A 65 -3.31 7.72 -0.93
N LEU A 66 -3.76 6.50 -0.59
CA LEU A 66 -5.17 6.23 -0.29
C LEU A 66 -5.64 6.99 0.95
N LEU A 67 -4.84 7.01 2.02
CA LEU A 67 -5.15 7.78 3.23
C LEU A 67 -5.25 9.28 2.94
N VAL A 68 -4.25 9.83 2.24
CA VAL A 68 -4.23 11.24 1.86
C VAL A 68 -5.41 11.58 0.94
N GLY A 69 -5.71 10.72 -0.02
CA GLY A 69 -6.87 10.85 -0.90
C GLY A 69 -8.19 10.85 -0.14
N ALA A 70 -8.36 9.94 0.82
CA ALA A 70 -9.55 9.88 1.65
C ALA A 70 -9.73 11.15 2.47
N VAL A 71 -8.67 11.67 3.09
CA VAL A 71 -8.71 12.95 3.82
C VAL A 71 -9.06 14.09 2.88
N SER A 72 -8.47 14.15 1.68
CA SER A 72 -8.75 15.20 0.70
C SER A 72 -10.20 15.19 0.21
N VAL A 73 -10.77 13.99 -0.04
CA VAL A 73 -12.19 13.84 -0.39
C VAL A 73 -13.08 14.33 0.75
N GLY A 74 -12.78 13.93 1.98
CA GLY A 74 -13.53 14.36 3.16
C GLY A 74 -13.53 15.88 3.32
N TRP A 75 -12.37 16.52 3.13
CA TRP A 75 -12.25 17.97 3.18
C TRP A 75 -13.08 18.65 2.07
N LEU A 76 -12.96 18.19 0.83
CA LEU A 76 -13.73 18.73 -0.31
C LEU A 76 -15.24 18.61 -0.08
N ILE A 77 -15.73 17.44 0.40
CA ILE A 77 -17.15 17.23 0.68
C ILE A 77 -17.64 18.18 1.78
N SER A 78 -16.83 18.43 2.81
CA SER A 78 -17.19 19.33 3.91
C SER A 78 -17.36 20.79 3.47
N HIS A 79 -16.61 21.21 2.44
CA HIS A 79 -16.67 22.58 1.89
C HIS A 79 -17.71 22.80 0.79
N LEU A 80 -18.26 21.70 0.24
CA LEU A 80 -19.31 21.79 -0.81
C LEU A 80 -20.71 22.12 -0.27
N ASN A 81 -20.88 22.32 1.05
CA ASN A 81 -22.19 22.58 1.67
C ASN A 81 -23.31 21.65 1.19
N LEU A 82 -22.98 20.38 0.98
CA LEU A 82 -23.94 19.38 0.49
C LEU A 82 -25.01 19.10 1.53
N PRO A 83 -26.23 18.76 1.12
CA PRO A 83 -27.28 18.29 2.03
C PRO A 83 -26.77 17.12 2.87
N LYS A 84 -27.12 17.10 4.17
CA LYS A 84 -26.66 16.07 5.14
C LYS A 84 -26.86 14.64 4.64
N PHE A 85 -27.95 14.39 3.93
CA PHE A 85 -28.23 13.07 3.34
C PHE A 85 -27.16 12.62 2.34
N ILE A 86 -26.70 13.53 1.49
CA ILE A 86 -25.65 13.23 0.50
C ILE A 86 -24.32 12.98 1.22
N GLY A 87 -23.99 13.79 2.23
CA GLY A 87 -22.79 13.57 3.06
C GLY A 87 -22.75 12.19 3.71
N MET A 88 -23.89 11.67 4.19
CA MET A 88 -23.97 10.33 4.78
C MET A 88 -23.69 9.20 3.77
N ILE A 89 -24.11 9.35 2.52
CA ILE A 89 -23.86 8.35 1.47
C ILE A 89 -22.35 8.22 1.20
N TYR A 90 -21.61 9.32 1.17
CA TYR A 90 -20.17 9.31 0.93
C TYR A 90 -19.33 8.91 2.15
N LEU A 91 -19.87 9.06 3.35
CA LEU A 91 -19.17 8.75 4.59
C LEU A 91 -18.78 7.26 4.66
N GLY A 92 -19.66 6.35 4.26
CA GLY A 92 -19.40 4.92 4.28
C GLY A 92 -18.19 4.50 3.43
N PRO A 93 -18.18 4.77 2.11
CA PRO A 93 -17.05 4.50 1.25
C PRO A 93 -15.75 5.20 1.69
N LEU A 94 -15.85 6.43 2.20
CA LEU A 94 -14.70 7.19 2.68
C LEU A 94 -14.07 6.53 3.91
N MET A 95 -14.87 6.13 4.89
CA MET A 95 -14.43 5.41 6.06
C MET A 95 -13.83 4.05 5.70
N ALA A 96 -14.44 3.32 4.75
CA ALA A 96 -13.90 2.07 4.25
C ALA A 96 -12.51 2.27 3.59
N ALA A 97 -12.36 3.28 2.74
CA ALA A 97 -11.08 3.62 2.12
C ALA A 97 -10.02 3.98 3.17
N PHE A 98 -10.40 4.75 4.19
CA PHE A 98 -9.51 5.12 5.29
C PHE A 98 -9.06 3.89 6.08
N VAL A 99 -9.98 3.01 6.47
CA VAL A 99 -9.65 1.76 7.20
C VAL A 99 -8.76 0.85 6.38
N ILE A 100 -9.06 0.66 5.08
CA ILE A 100 -8.22 -0.12 4.16
C ILE A 100 -6.82 0.50 4.05
N GLY A 101 -6.74 1.83 3.96
CA GLY A 101 -5.49 2.56 3.94
C GLY A 101 -4.66 2.34 5.20
N CYS A 102 -5.28 2.42 6.38
CA CYS A 102 -4.62 2.16 7.67
C CYS A 102 -4.09 0.71 7.75
N ILE A 103 -4.93 -0.27 7.42
CA ILE A 103 -4.52 -1.69 7.44
C ILE A 103 -3.37 -1.93 6.47
N GLY A 104 -3.49 -1.42 5.23
CA GLY A 104 -2.45 -1.56 4.22
C GLY A 104 -1.14 -0.88 4.64
N PHE A 105 -1.23 0.29 5.27
CA PHE A 105 -0.08 1.02 5.77
C PHE A 105 0.68 0.28 6.89
N ILE A 106 0.00 -0.55 7.69
CA ILE A 106 0.64 -1.43 8.68
C ILE A 106 1.68 -2.36 8.03
N GLY A 107 1.46 -2.76 6.77
CA GLY A 107 2.45 -3.54 6.00
C GLY A 107 3.81 -2.86 5.87
N THR A 108 3.87 -1.52 5.92
CA THR A 108 5.11 -0.73 5.89
C THR A 108 6.02 -1.03 7.08
N PHE A 109 5.45 -1.45 8.21
CA PHE A 109 6.21 -1.81 9.42
C PHE A 109 6.77 -3.25 9.39
N GLY A 110 6.76 -3.90 8.21
CA GLY A 110 7.31 -5.25 8.04
C GLY A 110 6.37 -6.38 8.39
N ILE A 111 5.08 -6.09 8.62
CA ILE A 111 4.05 -7.12 8.83
C ILE A 111 3.58 -7.61 7.46
N PRO A 112 3.83 -8.90 7.10
CA PRO A 112 3.42 -9.43 5.81
C PRO A 112 1.89 -9.58 5.76
N LEU A 113 1.24 -8.63 5.09
CA LEU A 113 -0.20 -8.70 4.90
C LEU A 113 -0.59 -9.78 3.87
N PRO A 114 -1.73 -10.48 4.09
CA PRO A 114 -2.24 -11.46 3.15
C PRO A 114 -2.91 -10.80 1.94
N TRP A 115 -3.29 -11.61 0.95
CA TRP A 115 -4.27 -11.17 -0.04
C TRP A 115 -5.58 -10.76 0.68
N PRO A 116 -6.24 -9.66 0.36
CA PRO A 116 -6.13 -8.86 -0.88
C PRO A 116 -5.19 -7.64 -0.83
N PHE A 117 -4.50 -7.39 0.27
CA PHE A 117 -3.65 -6.21 0.44
C PHE A 117 -2.40 -6.22 -0.45
N VAL A 118 -1.94 -7.41 -0.85
CA VAL A 118 -0.83 -7.58 -1.78
C VAL A 118 -1.25 -8.37 -3.02
N PRO A 119 -0.57 -8.19 -4.17
CA PRO A 119 -0.79 -9.00 -5.35
C PRO A 119 -0.56 -10.49 -5.08
N ARG A 120 -1.32 -11.37 -5.77
CA ARG A 120 -1.19 -12.83 -5.61
C ARG A 120 0.22 -13.34 -5.91
N TRP A 121 0.87 -12.80 -6.93
CA TRP A 121 2.21 -13.19 -7.32
C TRP A 121 3.25 -12.93 -6.21
N VAL A 122 3.08 -11.88 -5.40
CA VAL A 122 3.92 -11.61 -4.22
C VAL A 122 3.75 -12.70 -3.17
N VAL A 123 2.50 -13.13 -2.93
CA VAL A 123 2.21 -14.21 -1.97
C VAL A 123 2.89 -15.52 -2.41
N GLU A 124 2.88 -15.80 -3.72
CA GLU A 124 3.53 -16.98 -4.29
C GLU A 124 5.05 -16.93 -4.14
N ILE A 125 5.69 -15.79 -4.46
CA ILE A 125 7.13 -15.60 -4.25
C ILE A 125 7.51 -15.81 -2.77
N ARG A 126 6.74 -15.23 -1.85
CA ARG A 126 6.98 -15.41 -0.41
C ARG A 126 6.85 -16.87 0.04
N LYS A 127 5.86 -17.61 -0.48
CA LYS A 127 5.70 -19.04 -0.20
C LYS A 127 6.91 -19.85 -0.71
N THR A 128 7.35 -19.58 -1.93
CA THR A 128 8.50 -20.26 -2.54
C THR A 128 9.79 -19.97 -1.76
N LYS A 129 10.03 -18.72 -1.37
CA LYS A 129 11.20 -18.36 -0.55
C LYS A 129 11.20 -19.05 0.81
N ARG A 130 10.04 -19.10 1.48
CA ARG A 130 9.90 -19.82 2.75
C ARG A 130 10.16 -21.33 2.60
N ALA A 131 9.68 -21.94 1.52
CA ALA A 131 9.94 -23.36 1.24
C ALA A 131 11.44 -23.63 1.02
N ARG A 132 12.10 -22.81 0.19
CA ARG A 132 13.56 -22.90 -0.03
C ARG A 132 14.36 -22.70 1.26
N ALA A 133 13.93 -21.77 2.12
CA ALA A 133 14.59 -21.53 3.40
C ALA A 133 14.44 -22.72 4.37
N ARG A 134 13.27 -23.39 4.39
CA ARG A 134 13.08 -24.62 5.17
C ARG A 134 13.97 -25.75 4.68
N GLN A 135 13.99 -26.02 3.39
CA GLN A 135 14.87 -27.04 2.79
C GLN A 135 16.35 -26.81 3.12
N ARG A 136 16.84 -25.56 3.03
CA ARG A 136 18.21 -25.21 3.40
C ARG A 136 18.51 -25.47 4.89
N ARG A 137 17.53 -25.21 5.79
CA ARG A 137 17.67 -25.48 7.23
C ARG A 137 17.71 -27.00 7.51
N GLU A 138 16.89 -27.79 6.84
CA GLU A 138 16.86 -29.25 6.96
C GLU A 138 18.16 -29.88 6.45
N ALA A 139 18.64 -29.43 5.28
CA ALA A 139 19.93 -29.88 4.73
C ALA A 139 21.10 -29.54 5.67
N LYS A 140 21.11 -28.34 6.28
CA LYS A 140 22.14 -27.98 7.27
C LYS A 140 22.07 -28.85 8.54
N LYS A 141 20.88 -29.21 9.02
CA LYS A 141 20.72 -30.09 10.17
C LYS A 141 21.19 -31.53 9.85
N ALA A 142 20.83 -32.05 8.67
CA ALA A 142 21.28 -33.36 8.22
C ALA A 142 22.81 -33.46 8.10
N ASN A 143 23.46 -32.40 7.65
CA ASN A 143 24.93 -32.34 7.52
C ASN A 143 25.65 -32.17 8.87
N LYS A 144 24.98 -31.65 9.90
CA LYS A 144 25.54 -31.50 11.25
C LYS A 144 25.48 -32.81 12.07
N ASN A 145 24.58 -33.71 11.68
CA ASN A 145 24.39 -35.00 12.36
C ASN A 145 25.17 -36.17 11.71
N LYS A 146 25.98 -35.87 10.71
CA LYS A 146 27.00 -36.77 10.13
C LYS A 146 28.38 -36.42 10.68
#